data_b90d8560c4719177a2a3b6faead5ef04
#
_entry.id   b90d8560c4719177a2a3b6faead5ef04
#
_cell.length_a   1.000
_cell.length_b   1.000
_cell.length_c   1.000
_cell.angle_alpha   90.00
_cell.angle_beta   90.00
_cell.angle_gamma   90.00
#
_symmetry.space_group_name_H-M   'P 1'
#
loop_
_entity.id
_entity.type
_entity.pdbx_description
1 polymer ?
#
loop_
_entity_poly.entity_id
_entity_poly.type
_entity_poly.pdbx_seq_one_letter_code
_entity_poly.pdbx_strand_id
1 'polypeptide(L)'
;MSELNELADKLKSEGEKIYAFFADLTDERWRAKVYTEGETWSIRDVLSHLISSERGLINLFERIRAGGEGVSEDFSINRYNAAQQERMKDLPPHELLEQYKEVRSNSVAWVAGLKEEELEIQGRHPFLGMTKIRDMIKLLYVHNQNHYRDIKKVLKP
;
A
#
# COMPACT_ATOMS: atom_id res chain seq x y z
N MET A 1 13.94 15.98 14.94
CA MET A 1 12.66 15.30 14.64
C MET A 1 12.80 13.82 14.97
N SER A 2 11.81 13.24 15.62
CA SER A 2 11.86 11.82 15.94
C SER A 2 11.71 10.96 14.68
N GLU A 3 12.16 9.72 14.75
CA GLU A 3 11.99 8.76 13.65
C GLU A 3 10.52 8.56 13.32
N LEU A 4 9.64 8.48 14.32
CA LEU A 4 8.20 8.36 14.10
C LEU A 4 7.65 9.52 13.27
N ASN A 5 8.06 10.74 13.61
CA ASN A 5 7.63 11.92 12.88
C ASN A 5 8.14 11.89 11.44
N GLU A 6 9.38 11.47 11.24
CA GLU A 6 9.96 11.34 9.91
C GLU A 6 9.20 10.30 9.06
N LEU A 7 8.86 9.16 9.66
CA LEU A 7 8.10 8.11 8.96
C LEU A 7 6.69 8.58 8.61
N ALA A 8 6.01 9.23 9.56
CA ALA A 8 4.67 9.75 9.34
C ALA A 8 4.66 10.82 8.24
N ASP A 9 5.62 11.76 8.28
CA ASP A 9 5.75 12.82 7.27
C ASP A 9 6.06 12.24 5.89
N LYS A 10 6.91 11.22 5.82
CA LYS A 10 7.25 10.54 4.56
C LYS A 10 6.05 9.84 3.97
N LEU A 11 5.29 9.11 4.79
CA LEU A 11 4.05 8.47 4.34
C LEU A 11 3.07 9.50 3.78
N LYS A 12 2.90 10.61 4.50
CA LYS A 12 1.97 11.66 4.08
C LYS A 12 2.40 12.27 2.75
N SER A 13 3.66 12.70 2.64
CA SER A 13 4.15 13.37 1.43
C SER A 13 4.15 12.44 0.21
N GLU A 14 4.56 11.19 0.38
CA GLU A 14 4.55 10.22 -0.72
C GLU A 14 3.11 9.88 -1.14
N GLY A 15 2.19 9.80 -0.17
CA GLY A 15 0.77 9.59 -0.47
C GLY A 15 0.16 10.73 -1.25
N GLU A 16 0.52 11.96 -0.93
CA GLU A 16 0.04 13.14 -1.66
C GLU A 16 0.53 13.12 -3.12
N LYS A 17 1.78 12.74 -3.36
CA LYS A 17 2.33 12.62 -4.72
C LYS A 17 1.58 11.56 -5.53
N ILE A 18 1.36 10.41 -4.94
CA ILE A 18 0.65 9.30 -5.62
C ILE A 18 -0.79 9.71 -5.91
N TYR A 19 -1.48 10.28 -4.93
CA TYR A 19 -2.85 10.75 -5.13
C TYR A 19 -2.94 11.76 -6.28
N ALA A 20 -2.06 12.76 -6.28
CA ALA A 20 -2.07 13.79 -7.33
C ALA A 20 -1.84 13.19 -8.71
N PHE A 21 -0.94 12.22 -8.83
CA PHE A 21 -0.69 11.53 -10.09
C PHE A 21 -1.94 10.82 -10.60
N PHE A 22 -2.56 10.00 -9.76
CA PHE A 22 -3.75 9.24 -10.17
C PHE A 22 -4.94 10.16 -10.45
N ALA A 23 -5.09 11.24 -9.68
CA ALA A 23 -6.21 12.18 -9.86
C ALA A 23 -6.17 12.91 -11.19
N ASP A 24 -4.98 13.02 -11.81
CA ASP A 24 -4.78 13.72 -13.07
C ASP A 24 -4.89 12.81 -14.31
N LEU A 25 -5.18 11.53 -14.13
CA LEU A 25 -5.25 10.57 -15.24
C LEU A 25 -6.52 10.74 -16.05
N THR A 26 -6.38 10.64 -17.40
CA THR A 26 -7.52 10.58 -18.31
C THR A 26 -8.19 9.19 -18.23
N ASP A 27 -9.45 9.11 -18.68
CA ASP A 27 -10.16 7.81 -18.71
C ASP A 27 -9.41 6.76 -19.52
N GLU A 28 -8.78 7.17 -20.63
CA GLU A 28 -7.98 6.27 -21.46
C GLU A 28 -6.77 5.72 -20.67
N ARG A 29 -6.07 6.60 -19.95
CA ARG A 29 -4.89 6.19 -19.20
C ARG A 29 -5.23 5.25 -18.04
N TRP A 30 -6.38 5.45 -17.38
CA TRP A 30 -6.83 4.53 -16.34
C TRP A 30 -6.94 3.09 -16.85
N ARG A 31 -7.22 2.88 -18.13
CA ARG A 31 -7.40 1.56 -18.75
C ARG A 31 -6.11 0.97 -19.29
N ALA A 32 -5.01 1.72 -19.31
CA ALA A 32 -3.73 1.22 -19.81
C ALA A 32 -3.24 0.03 -18.99
N LYS A 33 -2.72 -0.99 -19.68
CA LYS A 33 -2.22 -2.20 -19.02
C LYS A 33 -0.80 -1.98 -18.49
N VAL A 34 -0.58 -2.32 -17.23
CA VAL A 34 0.73 -2.21 -16.58
C VAL A 34 1.40 -3.56 -16.51
N TYR A 35 0.67 -4.58 -16.06
CA TYR A 35 1.16 -5.94 -15.94
C TYR A 35 0.32 -6.85 -16.81
N THR A 36 1.02 -7.71 -17.59
CA THR A 36 0.38 -8.62 -18.56
C THR A 36 0.85 -10.07 -18.42
N GLU A 37 1.88 -10.31 -17.62
CA GLU A 37 2.34 -11.67 -17.32
C GLU A 37 1.59 -12.19 -16.09
N GLY A 38 0.97 -13.37 -16.23
CA GLY A 38 0.07 -13.89 -15.22
C GLY A 38 -1.27 -13.15 -15.29
N GLU A 39 -1.70 -12.53 -14.19
CA GLU A 39 -2.90 -11.70 -14.20
C GLU A 39 -2.62 -10.36 -14.88
N THR A 40 -3.57 -9.90 -15.66
CA THR A 40 -3.48 -8.60 -16.32
C THR A 40 -4.05 -7.52 -15.42
N TRP A 41 -3.23 -6.50 -15.12
CA TRP A 41 -3.65 -5.36 -14.30
C TRP A 41 -3.50 -4.07 -15.10
N SER A 42 -4.59 -3.30 -15.15
CA SER A 42 -4.58 -1.92 -15.63
C SER A 42 -4.07 -0.98 -14.54
N ILE A 43 -3.87 0.29 -14.89
CA ILE A 43 -3.51 1.32 -13.90
C ILE A 43 -4.58 1.38 -12.80
N ARG A 44 -5.87 1.29 -13.19
CA ARG A 44 -6.96 1.22 -12.21
C ARG A 44 -6.77 0.06 -11.24
N ASP A 45 -6.41 -1.11 -11.74
CA ASP A 45 -6.21 -2.31 -10.92
C ASP A 45 -5.01 -2.15 -9.98
N VAL A 46 -3.97 -1.45 -10.41
CA VAL A 46 -2.81 -1.16 -9.55
C VAL A 46 -3.23 -0.28 -8.38
N LEU A 47 -4.03 0.78 -8.63
CA LEU A 47 -4.52 1.61 -7.52
C LEU A 47 -5.37 0.80 -6.54
N SER A 48 -6.25 -0.05 -7.05
CA SER A 48 -7.05 -0.96 -6.23
C SER A 48 -6.14 -1.85 -5.36
N HIS A 49 -5.06 -2.37 -5.93
CA HIS A 49 -4.07 -3.17 -5.21
C HIS A 49 -3.37 -2.36 -4.11
N LEU A 50 -2.96 -1.13 -4.40
CA LEU A 50 -2.32 -0.28 -3.39
C LEU A 50 -3.24 -0.03 -2.19
N ILE A 51 -4.52 0.18 -2.44
CA ILE A 51 -5.52 0.40 -1.39
C ILE A 51 -5.68 -0.84 -0.51
N SER A 52 -5.97 -1.99 -1.13
CA SER A 52 -6.26 -3.22 -0.39
C SER A 52 -5.03 -3.74 0.36
N SER A 53 -3.86 -3.61 -0.27
CA SER A 53 -2.59 -4.01 0.33
C SER A 53 -2.29 -3.19 1.58
N GLU A 54 -2.39 -1.87 1.50
CA GLU A 54 -2.09 -1.00 2.65
C GLU A 54 -3.10 -1.20 3.77
N ARG A 55 -4.39 -1.31 3.44
CA ARG A 55 -5.43 -1.57 4.44
C ARG A 55 -5.16 -2.86 5.20
N GLY A 56 -4.83 -3.93 4.49
CA GLY A 56 -4.52 -5.22 5.10
C GLY A 56 -3.24 -5.18 5.93
N LEU A 57 -2.22 -4.49 5.44
CA LEU A 57 -0.93 -4.38 6.13
C LEU A 57 -1.05 -3.59 7.44
N ILE A 58 -1.78 -2.48 7.45
CA ILE A 58 -1.96 -1.70 8.69
C ILE A 58 -2.69 -2.54 9.75
N ASN A 59 -3.69 -3.31 9.36
CA ASN A 59 -4.36 -4.23 10.28
C ASN A 59 -3.38 -5.28 10.82
N LEU A 60 -2.52 -5.80 9.97
CA LEU A 60 -1.48 -6.75 10.37
C LEU A 60 -0.49 -6.10 11.36
N PHE A 61 -0.03 -4.88 11.05
CA PHE A 61 0.94 -4.17 11.91
C PHE A 61 0.34 -3.92 13.29
N GLU A 62 -0.95 -3.58 13.36
CA GLU A 62 -1.61 -3.38 14.65
C GLU A 62 -1.66 -4.68 15.45
N ARG A 63 -1.92 -5.82 14.81
CA ARG A 63 -1.89 -7.11 15.50
C ARG A 63 -0.48 -7.45 16.01
N ILE A 64 0.54 -7.14 15.21
CA ILE A 64 1.94 -7.35 15.60
C ILE A 64 2.29 -6.45 16.79
N ARG A 65 1.89 -5.17 16.73
CA ARG A 65 2.12 -4.22 17.82
C ARG A 65 1.49 -4.74 19.12
N ALA A 66 0.33 -5.37 19.03
CA ALA A 66 -0.41 -5.89 20.19
C ALA A 66 0.12 -7.26 20.65
N GLY A 67 1.19 -7.79 20.07
CA GLY A 67 1.83 -9.04 20.49
C GLY A 67 1.61 -10.22 19.57
N GLY A 68 0.96 -10.05 18.42
CA GLY A 68 0.76 -11.13 17.45
C GLY A 68 2.03 -11.49 16.70
N GLU A 69 2.04 -12.69 16.11
CA GLU A 69 3.22 -13.21 15.39
C GLU A 69 3.34 -12.69 13.95
N GLY A 70 2.27 -12.16 13.39
CA GLY A 70 2.22 -11.71 12.00
C GLY A 70 1.41 -12.66 11.12
N VAL A 71 1.72 -12.69 9.80
CA VAL A 71 1.00 -13.58 8.87
C VAL A 71 1.37 -15.03 9.14
N SER A 72 0.45 -15.95 8.84
CA SER A 72 0.73 -17.39 8.93
C SER A 72 1.72 -17.80 7.85
N GLU A 73 2.42 -18.92 8.08
CA GLU A 73 3.42 -19.43 7.14
C GLU A 73 2.82 -19.83 5.79
N ASP A 74 1.54 -20.21 5.78
CA ASP A 74 0.83 -20.62 4.58
C ASP A 74 0.08 -19.48 3.89
N PHE A 75 0.29 -18.23 4.31
CA PHE A 75 -0.34 -17.07 3.68
C PHE A 75 0.11 -16.95 2.22
N SER A 76 -0.86 -16.81 1.31
CA SER A 76 -0.59 -16.64 -0.12
C SER A 76 -0.91 -15.22 -0.56
N ILE A 77 0.12 -14.47 -0.94
CA ILE A 77 -0.03 -13.11 -1.48
C ILE A 77 -0.88 -13.14 -2.75
N ASN A 78 -0.64 -14.11 -3.64
CA ASN A 78 -1.35 -14.19 -4.91
C ASN A 78 -2.84 -14.43 -4.70
N ARG A 79 -3.21 -15.32 -3.78
CA ARG A 79 -4.63 -15.56 -3.47
C ARG A 79 -5.28 -14.34 -2.84
N TYR A 80 -4.57 -13.66 -1.94
CA TYR A 80 -5.06 -12.43 -1.32
C TYR A 80 -5.31 -11.37 -2.38
N ASN A 81 -4.34 -11.12 -3.24
CA ASN A 81 -4.45 -10.10 -4.29
C ASN A 81 -5.59 -10.40 -5.25
N ALA A 82 -5.74 -11.67 -5.68
CA ALA A 82 -6.83 -12.06 -6.58
C ALA A 82 -8.20 -11.82 -5.94
N ALA A 83 -8.35 -12.18 -4.67
CA ALA A 83 -9.60 -11.98 -3.95
C ALA A 83 -9.94 -10.49 -3.81
N GLN A 84 -8.95 -9.65 -3.54
CA GLN A 84 -9.15 -8.21 -3.41
C GLN A 84 -9.49 -7.56 -4.74
N GLN A 85 -8.86 -7.98 -5.83
CA GLN A 85 -9.19 -7.49 -7.18
C GLN A 85 -10.64 -7.82 -7.53
N GLU A 86 -11.09 -9.04 -7.24
CA GLU A 86 -12.48 -9.45 -7.48
C GLU A 86 -13.45 -8.62 -6.65
N ARG A 87 -13.12 -8.37 -5.39
CA ARG A 87 -13.98 -7.60 -4.47
C ARG A 87 -14.14 -6.14 -4.93
N MET A 88 -13.10 -5.56 -5.53
CA MET A 88 -13.05 -4.14 -5.86
C MET A 88 -13.26 -3.85 -7.36
N LYS A 89 -13.55 -4.86 -8.16
CA LYS A 89 -13.58 -4.74 -9.63
C LYS A 89 -14.56 -3.73 -10.18
N ASP A 90 -15.66 -3.47 -9.47
CA ASP A 90 -16.72 -2.59 -9.94
C ASP A 90 -16.59 -1.14 -9.44
N LEU A 91 -15.57 -0.86 -8.62
CA LEU A 91 -15.36 0.49 -8.10
C LEU A 91 -14.75 1.40 -9.18
N PRO A 92 -15.38 2.54 -9.47
CA PRO A 92 -14.83 3.47 -10.47
C PRO A 92 -13.62 4.23 -9.91
N PRO A 93 -12.78 4.80 -10.79
CA PRO A 93 -11.57 5.51 -10.36
C PRO A 93 -11.79 6.56 -9.28
N HIS A 94 -12.86 7.35 -9.34
CA HIS A 94 -13.09 8.40 -8.36
C HIS A 94 -13.32 7.83 -6.95
N GLU A 95 -13.98 6.67 -6.84
CA GLU A 95 -14.16 6.00 -5.55
C GLU A 95 -12.85 5.41 -5.04
N LEU A 96 -12.04 4.86 -5.95
CA LEU A 96 -10.73 4.36 -5.58
C LEU A 96 -9.82 5.48 -5.06
N LEU A 97 -9.88 6.66 -5.68
CA LEU A 97 -9.12 7.81 -5.21
C LEU A 97 -9.52 8.21 -3.78
N GLU A 98 -10.81 8.25 -3.50
CA GLU A 98 -11.30 8.57 -2.15
C GLU A 98 -10.84 7.52 -1.14
N GLN A 99 -10.91 6.24 -1.50
CA GLN A 99 -10.45 5.16 -0.62
C GLN A 99 -8.94 5.22 -0.38
N TYR A 100 -8.15 5.54 -1.42
CA TYR A 100 -6.70 5.68 -1.27
C TYR A 100 -6.36 6.78 -0.26
N LYS A 101 -7.01 7.93 -0.41
CA LYS A 101 -6.82 9.07 0.49
C LYS A 101 -7.15 8.69 1.94
N GLU A 102 -8.28 8.01 2.14
CA GLU A 102 -8.70 7.57 3.47
C GLU A 102 -7.72 6.56 4.07
N VAL A 103 -7.33 5.54 3.30
CA VAL A 103 -6.40 4.50 3.77
C VAL A 103 -5.06 5.13 4.15
N ARG A 104 -4.51 6.03 3.32
CA ARG A 104 -3.24 6.68 3.64
C ARG A 104 -3.37 7.58 4.87
N SER A 105 -4.45 8.32 5.01
CA SER A 105 -4.69 9.13 6.21
C SER A 105 -4.72 8.28 7.47
N ASN A 106 -5.38 7.13 7.41
CA ASN A 106 -5.45 6.19 8.52
C ASN A 106 -4.06 5.63 8.86
N SER A 107 -3.26 5.32 7.83
CA SER A 107 -1.89 4.82 8.02
C SER A 107 -1.01 5.86 8.70
N VAL A 108 -1.09 7.10 8.25
CA VAL A 108 -0.32 8.21 8.83
C VAL A 108 -0.69 8.40 10.31
N ALA A 109 -1.99 8.39 10.61
CA ALA A 109 -2.47 8.53 11.99
C ALA A 109 -2.00 7.37 12.87
N TRP A 110 -2.04 6.13 12.33
CA TRP A 110 -1.56 4.96 13.07
C TRP A 110 -0.08 5.09 13.44
N VAL A 111 0.75 5.48 12.46
CA VAL A 111 2.19 5.65 12.70
C VAL A 111 2.43 6.78 13.73
N ALA A 112 1.73 7.91 13.58
CA ALA A 112 1.89 9.04 14.49
C ALA A 112 1.47 8.70 15.93
N GLY A 113 0.61 7.71 16.10
CA GLY A 113 0.16 7.27 17.43
C GLY A 113 1.04 6.24 18.11
N LEU A 114 2.09 5.75 17.42
CA LEU A 114 3.00 4.77 18.01
C LEU A 114 3.95 5.43 19.02
N LYS A 115 4.50 4.60 19.90
CA LYS A 115 5.64 4.99 20.74
C LYS A 115 6.93 4.63 20.02
N GLU A 116 8.01 5.38 20.26
CA GLU A 116 9.31 5.12 19.60
C GLU A 116 9.76 3.67 19.78
N GLU A 117 9.63 3.12 21.00
CA GLU A 117 10.04 1.76 21.28
C GLU A 117 9.23 0.70 20.51
N GLU A 118 8.01 1.03 20.07
CA GLU A 118 7.18 0.11 19.29
C GLU A 118 7.73 -0.13 17.89
N LEU A 119 8.58 0.77 17.39
CA LEU A 119 9.26 0.59 16.10
C LEU A 119 10.18 -0.63 16.08
N GLU A 120 10.60 -1.10 17.24
CA GLU A 120 11.49 -2.27 17.37
C GLU A 120 10.75 -3.61 17.44
N ILE A 121 9.43 -3.59 17.60
CA ILE A 121 8.62 -4.81 17.67
C ILE A 121 8.72 -5.57 16.35
N GLN A 122 8.91 -6.89 16.42
CA GLN A 122 9.06 -7.74 15.24
C GLN A 122 7.84 -8.63 15.02
N GLY A 123 7.58 -8.93 13.76
CA GLY A 123 6.54 -9.86 13.36
C GLY A 123 6.78 -10.35 11.95
N ARG A 124 6.01 -11.35 11.53
CA ARG A 124 6.16 -11.94 10.20
C ARG A 124 5.38 -11.12 9.17
N HIS A 125 6.12 -10.45 8.30
CA HIS A 125 5.60 -9.68 7.17
C HIS A 125 5.46 -10.60 5.96
N PRO A 126 4.41 -10.44 5.10
CA PRO A 126 4.22 -11.33 3.96
C PRO A 126 5.37 -11.35 2.93
N PHE A 127 6.11 -10.26 2.80
CA PHE A 127 7.27 -10.19 1.89
C PHE A 127 8.60 -10.27 2.62
N LEU A 128 8.72 -9.56 3.75
CA LEU A 128 10.01 -9.37 4.42
C LEU A 128 10.34 -10.48 5.41
N GLY A 129 9.36 -11.35 5.74
CA GLY A 129 9.53 -12.32 6.81
C GLY A 129 9.59 -11.63 8.17
N MET A 130 10.30 -12.20 9.13
CA MET A 130 10.45 -11.58 10.44
C MET A 130 11.18 -10.26 10.32
N THR A 131 10.51 -9.17 10.68
CA THR A 131 11.09 -7.84 10.53
C THR A 131 10.46 -6.87 11.54
N LYS A 132 11.10 -5.73 11.72
CA LYS A 132 10.65 -4.70 12.66
C LYS A 132 9.55 -3.83 12.04
N ILE A 133 8.66 -3.33 12.90
CA ILE A 133 7.60 -2.41 12.46
C ILE A 133 8.19 -1.23 11.67
N ARG A 134 9.33 -0.68 12.11
CA ARG A 134 10.05 0.37 11.38
C ARG A 134 10.18 0.07 9.88
N ASP A 135 10.66 -1.11 9.57
CA ASP A 135 10.94 -1.51 8.18
C ASP A 135 9.65 -1.83 7.42
N MET A 136 8.64 -2.33 8.12
CA MET A 136 7.31 -2.56 7.53
C MET A 136 6.68 -1.24 7.08
N ILE A 137 6.79 -0.19 7.91
CA ILE A 137 6.27 1.14 7.57
C ILE A 137 6.98 1.69 6.33
N LYS A 138 8.29 1.57 6.27
CA LYS A 138 9.07 2.03 5.11
C LYS A 138 8.61 1.32 3.83
N LEU A 139 8.30 0.05 3.91
CA LEU A 139 7.84 -0.69 2.73
C LEU A 139 6.50 -0.17 2.20
N LEU A 140 5.65 0.41 3.03
CA LEU A 140 4.38 0.98 2.55
C LEU A 140 4.61 2.00 1.44
N TYR A 141 5.52 2.97 1.65
CA TYR A 141 5.75 3.97 0.61
C TYR A 141 6.70 3.48 -0.49
N VAL A 142 7.63 2.58 -0.18
CA VAL A 142 8.49 1.97 -1.21
C VAL A 142 7.66 1.13 -2.18
N HIS A 143 6.68 0.39 -1.68
CA HIS A 143 5.75 -0.40 -2.50
C HIS A 143 5.00 0.50 -3.49
N ASN A 144 4.48 1.63 -3.01
CA ASN A 144 3.82 2.61 -3.85
C ASN A 144 4.78 3.18 -4.92
N GLN A 145 6.01 3.52 -4.53
CA GLN A 145 7.02 4.04 -5.45
C GLN A 145 7.37 3.06 -6.56
N ASN A 146 7.46 1.77 -6.22
CA ASN A 146 7.77 0.73 -7.21
C ASN A 146 6.68 0.61 -8.26
N HIS A 147 5.42 0.57 -7.86
CA HIS A 147 4.30 0.52 -8.80
C HIS A 147 4.17 1.80 -9.61
N TYR A 148 4.40 2.94 -8.99
CA TYR A 148 4.38 4.24 -9.68
C TYR A 148 5.44 4.28 -10.80
N ARG A 149 6.63 3.78 -10.52
CA ARG A 149 7.69 3.69 -11.52
C ARG A 149 7.27 2.84 -12.72
N ASP A 150 6.64 1.69 -12.45
CA ASP A 150 6.16 0.80 -13.51
C ASP A 150 5.07 1.46 -14.36
N ILE A 151 4.15 2.17 -13.71
CA ILE A 151 3.09 2.92 -14.40
C ILE A 151 3.69 3.99 -15.32
N LYS A 152 4.66 4.75 -14.82
CA LYS A 152 5.30 5.80 -15.64
C LYS A 152 5.97 5.24 -16.88
N LYS A 153 6.55 4.04 -16.81
CA LYS A 153 7.15 3.38 -17.97
C LYS A 153 6.12 3.08 -19.05
N VAL A 154 4.93 2.65 -18.65
CA VAL A 154 3.84 2.31 -19.58
C VAL A 154 3.28 3.56 -20.24
N LEU A 155 3.24 4.68 -19.53
CA LEU A 155 2.66 5.93 -20.02
C LEU A 155 3.63 6.80 -20.82
N LYS A 156 4.89 6.40 -20.96
CA LYS A 156 5.84 7.13 -21.81
C LYS A 156 5.40 7.06 -23.26
N PRO A 157 5.47 8.21 -24.00
CA PRO A 157 5.17 8.23 -25.43
C PRO A 157 6.19 7.44 -26.24
#